data_cb71afd693eafcc3f89c77f96b110b9e
#
_entry.id   cb71afd693eafcc3f89c77f96b110b9e
#
_cell.length_a   1.000
_cell.length_b   1.000
_cell.length_c   1.000
_cell.angle_alpha   90.00
_cell.angle_beta   90.00
_cell.angle_gamma   90.00
#
_symmetry.space_group_name_H-M   'P 1'
#
loop_
_entity.id
_entity.type
_entity.pdbx_description
1 polymer ?
#
loop_
_entity_poly.entity_id
_entity_poly.type
_entity_poly.pdbx_seq_one_letter_code
_entity_poly.pdbx_strand_id
1 'polypeptide(L)'
;MEGIFSLDGYKLNKRIYINLQKVTILTAHNDYYTPVIIFDLLDSYFNKKDFSDTFLNKGVFVSLNEKKLNPQDLIVFRLRPTVNLENELKITKKTILGQILNQKFCEKQDIYNKVLFYLQKDIISKLDEELINYGLKSQIVEENIFNFAKLIEIENYIDENPVFFKEQDQYLAKSLIVNLINKLHTKKSKLLLCELPEYALKEDEYKKFLKTLKQSDNIENIIIYTNSENTNTIFRDIYTYHIVKENSVLGFDDYDRILGLLIEKYNYRKSETEITELIINSIFFEREFKQIFENIDENII
;
A
#
# COMPACT_ATOMS: atom_id res chain seq x y z
N MET A 1 1.14 13.34 0.26
CA MET A 1 0.87 13.97 -1.06
C MET A 1 -0.64 14.10 -1.20
N GLU A 2 -1.14 15.25 -1.61
CA GLU A 2 -2.57 15.47 -1.80
C GLU A 2 -2.81 16.13 -3.16
N GLY A 3 -3.94 15.81 -3.79
CA GLY A 3 -4.31 16.39 -5.06
C GLY A 3 -4.87 15.37 -6.05
N ILE A 4 -5.10 15.81 -7.29
CA ILE A 4 -5.67 14.97 -8.35
C ILE A 4 -4.61 14.00 -8.87
N PHE A 5 -4.78 12.74 -8.53
CA PHE A 5 -3.97 11.64 -9.01
C PHE A 5 -4.59 11.10 -10.30
N SER A 6 -3.84 11.08 -11.39
CA SER A 6 -4.35 10.52 -12.64
C SER A 6 -3.58 9.29 -13.06
N LEU A 7 -4.31 8.30 -13.51
CA LEU A 7 -3.79 7.02 -13.97
C LEU A 7 -4.34 6.71 -15.37
N ASP A 8 -3.43 6.39 -16.27
CA ASP A 8 -3.74 5.93 -17.62
C ASP A 8 -2.94 4.65 -17.91
N GLY A 9 -3.53 3.71 -18.60
CA GLY A 9 -2.87 2.46 -18.90
C GLY A 9 -3.69 1.56 -19.83
N TYR A 10 -3.04 0.64 -20.49
CA TYR A 10 -3.61 -0.21 -21.55
C TYR A 10 -4.80 -1.08 -21.11
N LYS A 11 -4.98 -1.31 -19.79
CA LYS A 11 -6.15 -2.04 -19.24
C LYS A 11 -7.31 -1.12 -18.89
N LEU A 12 -7.11 0.19 -18.98
CA LEU A 12 -8.14 1.18 -18.69
C LEU A 12 -8.67 1.73 -20.01
N ASN A 13 -9.99 1.74 -20.17
CA ASN A 13 -10.63 2.28 -21.35
C ASN A 13 -10.50 3.80 -21.45
N LYS A 14 -10.28 4.47 -20.33
CA LYS A 14 -10.07 5.92 -20.22
C LYS A 14 -9.17 6.24 -19.03
N ARG A 15 -8.62 7.44 -19.02
CA ARG A 15 -7.86 7.96 -17.90
C ARG A 15 -8.75 8.08 -16.67
N ILE A 16 -8.24 7.61 -15.55
CA ILE A 16 -8.91 7.66 -14.24
C ILE A 16 -8.32 8.80 -13.45
N TYR A 17 -9.16 9.53 -12.73
CA TYR A 17 -8.81 10.59 -11.81
C TYR A 17 -9.27 10.21 -10.40
N ILE A 18 -8.40 10.38 -9.41
CA ILE A 18 -8.68 10.10 -8.00
C ILE A 18 -8.18 11.30 -7.21
N ASN A 19 -9.03 11.92 -6.42
CA ASN A 19 -8.59 12.93 -5.45
C ASN A 19 -7.85 12.22 -4.31
N LEU A 20 -6.52 12.22 -4.38
CA LEU A 20 -5.67 11.54 -3.43
C LEU A 20 -5.57 12.35 -2.15
N GLN A 21 -5.98 11.74 -1.05
CA GLN A 21 -5.87 12.28 0.30
C GLN A 21 -4.97 11.40 1.17
N LYS A 22 -4.81 11.75 2.45
CA LYS A 22 -4.12 10.87 3.41
C LYS A 22 -4.68 9.45 3.39
N VAL A 23 -6.00 9.33 3.40
CA VAL A 23 -6.72 8.07 3.17
C VAL A 23 -7.73 8.30 2.08
N THR A 24 -7.70 7.46 1.05
CA THR A 24 -8.64 7.44 -0.07
C THR A 24 -9.31 6.09 -0.12
N ILE A 25 -10.62 6.06 -0.18
CA ILE A 25 -11.42 4.84 -0.15
C ILE A 25 -12.07 4.65 -1.51
N LEU A 26 -11.80 3.53 -2.15
CA LEU A 26 -12.44 3.10 -3.38
C LEU A 26 -13.50 2.05 -3.04
N THR A 27 -14.73 2.28 -3.51
CA THR A 27 -15.80 1.27 -3.49
C THR A 27 -16.17 0.93 -4.92
N ALA A 28 -16.76 -0.23 -5.15
CA ALA A 28 -17.11 -0.64 -6.50
C ALA A 28 -18.61 -0.93 -6.61
N HIS A 29 -19.26 -0.25 -7.57
CA HIS A 29 -20.63 -0.56 -8.00
C HIS A 29 -20.55 -1.41 -9.28
N ASN A 30 -20.80 -2.72 -9.16
CA ASN A 30 -20.79 -3.68 -10.28
C ASN A 30 -19.49 -3.74 -11.13
N ASP A 31 -18.42 -3.10 -10.68
CA ASP A 31 -17.12 -3.06 -11.37
C ASP A 31 -15.99 -3.44 -10.40
N TYR A 32 -15.97 -4.69 -9.98
CA TYR A 32 -14.98 -5.19 -9.03
C TYR A 32 -13.57 -5.34 -9.62
N TYR A 33 -13.42 -5.29 -10.94
CA TYR A 33 -12.15 -5.48 -11.62
C TYR A 33 -11.33 -4.19 -11.70
N THR A 34 -11.96 -3.06 -11.93
CA THR A 34 -11.25 -1.78 -12.11
C THR A 34 -10.40 -1.37 -10.91
N PRO A 35 -10.85 -1.50 -9.62
CA PRO A 35 -9.97 -1.20 -8.50
C PRO A 35 -8.73 -2.11 -8.44
N VAL A 36 -8.88 -3.39 -8.79
CA VAL A 36 -7.76 -4.35 -8.85
C VAL A 36 -6.79 -3.97 -9.98
N ILE A 37 -7.31 -3.57 -11.15
CA ILE A 37 -6.49 -3.08 -12.27
C ILE A 37 -5.73 -1.82 -11.87
N ILE A 38 -6.36 -0.87 -11.17
CA ILE A 38 -5.71 0.33 -10.64
C ILE A 38 -4.52 -0.07 -9.75
N PHE A 39 -4.73 -1.00 -8.83
CA PHE A 39 -3.68 -1.48 -7.92
C PHE A 39 -2.56 -2.21 -8.65
N ASP A 40 -2.89 -3.06 -9.64
CA ASP A 40 -1.91 -3.75 -10.47
C ASP A 40 -1.03 -2.77 -11.27
N LEU A 41 -1.65 -1.74 -11.86
CA LEU A 41 -0.93 -0.73 -12.62
C LEU A 41 -0.01 0.10 -11.73
N LEU A 42 -0.46 0.51 -10.55
CA LEU A 42 0.35 1.25 -9.59
C LEU A 42 1.50 0.41 -9.06
N ASP A 43 1.23 -0.82 -8.62
CA ASP A 43 2.27 -1.73 -8.12
C ASP A 43 3.32 -2.03 -9.20
N SER A 44 2.89 -2.28 -10.45
CA SER A 44 3.81 -2.54 -11.55
C SER A 44 4.65 -1.31 -11.93
N TYR A 45 4.03 -0.14 -12.01
CA TYR A 45 4.70 1.09 -12.40
C TYR A 45 5.79 1.51 -11.41
N PHE A 46 5.50 1.51 -10.12
CA PHE A 46 6.44 1.98 -9.11
C PHE A 46 7.45 0.92 -8.68
N ASN A 47 7.07 -0.35 -8.62
CA ASN A 47 7.96 -1.41 -8.15
C ASN A 47 8.78 -2.06 -9.27
N LYS A 48 8.64 -1.62 -10.54
CA LYS A 48 9.35 -2.20 -11.68
C LYS A 48 9.42 -3.73 -11.60
N LYS A 49 8.30 -4.36 -11.24
CA LYS A 49 8.21 -5.80 -11.33
C LYS A 49 8.43 -6.13 -12.80
N ASP A 50 9.51 -6.87 -13.10
CA ASP A 50 9.74 -7.43 -14.41
C ASP A 50 8.58 -8.40 -14.72
N PHE A 51 7.47 -7.84 -15.16
CA PHE A 51 6.53 -8.62 -15.91
C PHE A 51 7.24 -8.91 -17.22
N SER A 52 7.49 -10.17 -17.50
CA SER A 52 7.98 -10.68 -18.79
C SER A 52 7.09 -10.26 -19.97
N ASP A 53 5.91 -9.73 -19.69
CA ASP A 53 5.08 -8.99 -20.62
C ASP A 53 5.55 -7.52 -20.72
N THR A 54 6.50 -7.33 -21.64
CA THR A 54 6.96 -5.99 -22.08
C THR A 54 5.83 -5.06 -22.53
N PHE A 55 4.62 -5.55 -22.67
CA PHE A 55 3.41 -4.79 -22.99
C PHE A 55 2.84 -4.02 -21.79
N LEU A 56 3.01 -4.51 -20.55
CA LEU A 56 2.41 -3.90 -19.37
C LEU A 56 3.00 -2.52 -19.00
N ASN A 57 4.28 -2.31 -19.28
CA ASN A 57 4.95 -1.03 -18.99
C ASN A 57 4.89 -0.02 -20.13
N LYS A 58 4.48 -0.44 -21.33
CA LYS A 58 4.32 0.46 -22.46
C LYS A 58 2.96 1.13 -22.39
N GLY A 59 2.92 2.31 -21.79
CA GLY A 59 1.72 3.15 -21.79
C GLY A 59 1.10 3.43 -20.42
N VAL A 60 1.68 2.94 -19.31
CA VAL A 60 1.22 3.37 -17.98
C VAL A 60 1.75 4.77 -17.70
N PHE A 61 0.84 5.69 -17.46
CA PHE A 61 1.14 7.07 -17.10
C PHE A 61 0.50 7.39 -15.76
N VAL A 62 1.30 7.89 -14.83
CA VAL A 62 0.85 8.28 -13.50
C VAL A 62 1.26 9.73 -13.26
N SER A 63 0.31 10.56 -12.86
CA SER A 63 0.61 11.94 -12.49
C SER A 63 -0.13 12.38 -11.22
N LEU A 64 0.41 13.39 -10.57
CA LEU A 64 -0.22 14.09 -9.46
C LEU A 64 -0.30 15.58 -9.82
N ASN A 65 -1.49 16.16 -9.81
CA ASN A 65 -1.74 17.54 -10.23
C ASN A 65 -1.09 17.83 -11.60
N GLU A 66 -1.36 16.95 -12.59
CA GLU A 66 -0.84 17.00 -13.97
C GLU A 66 0.68 16.77 -14.09
N LYS A 67 1.42 16.77 -12.99
CA LYS A 67 2.86 16.51 -13.00
C LYS A 67 3.13 15.01 -12.98
N LYS A 68 3.83 14.52 -14.01
CA LYS A 68 4.22 13.10 -14.09
C LYS A 68 5.01 12.69 -12.86
N LEU A 69 4.60 11.60 -12.23
CA LEU A 69 5.36 10.93 -11.17
C LEU A 69 6.33 9.93 -11.79
N ASN A 70 7.57 9.91 -11.30
CA ASN A 70 8.55 8.92 -11.72
C ASN A 70 8.50 7.70 -10.77
N PRO A 71 8.86 6.49 -11.25
CA PRO A 71 8.92 5.30 -10.39
C PRO A 71 9.86 5.43 -9.18
N GLN A 72 10.74 6.45 -9.20
CA GLN A 72 11.67 6.71 -8.09
C GLN A 72 11.09 7.62 -7.01
N ASP A 73 9.97 8.30 -7.27
CA ASP A 73 9.39 9.30 -6.35
C ASP A 73 8.65 8.63 -5.18
N LEU A 74 8.09 7.44 -5.42
CA LEU A 74 7.28 6.69 -4.46
C LEU A 74 7.83 5.29 -4.20
N ILE A 75 7.54 4.78 -2.99
CA ILE A 75 7.57 3.35 -2.70
C ILE A 75 6.11 2.91 -2.51
N VAL A 76 5.69 1.95 -3.32
CA VAL A 76 4.34 1.40 -3.25
C VAL A 76 4.38 0.06 -2.55
N PHE A 77 3.56 -0.07 -1.52
CA PHE A 77 3.30 -1.32 -0.81
C PHE A 77 1.88 -1.78 -1.12
N ARG A 78 1.69 -3.07 -1.35
CA ARG A 78 0.37 -3.64 -1.58
C ARG A 78 0.04 -4.68 -0.52
N LEU A 79 -0.98 -4.42 0.24
CA LEU A 79 -1.58 -5.35 1.17
C LEU A 79 -2.73 -6.07 0.46
N ARG A 80 -2.55 -7.37 0.25
CA ARG A 80 -3.53 -8.23 -0.43
C ARG A 80 -4.65 -8.66 0.52
N PRO A 81 -5.79 -9.19 0.01
CA PRO A 81 -6.90 -9.68 0.84
C PRO A 81 -6.45 -10.71 1.89
N THR A 82 -5.50 -11.57 1.53
CA THR A 82 -4.82 -12.48 2.45
C THR A 82 -3.32 -12.21 2.47
N VAL A 83 -2.73 -12.22 3.65
CA VAL A 83 -1.29 -12.02 3.87
C VAL A 83 -0.65 -13.36 4.19
N ASN A 84 0.40 -13.71 3.43
CA ASN A 84 1.27 -14.83 3.74
C ASN A 84 2.56 -14.31 4.38
N LEU A 85 2.66 -14.40 5.71
CA LEU A 85 3.80 -13.88 6.45
C LEU A 85 5.12 -14.55 6.05
N GLU A 86 5.13 -15.82 5.71
CA GLU A 86 6.34 -16.51 5.26
C GLU A 86 6.96 -15.81 4.03
N ASN A 87 6.12 -15.32 3.12
CA ASN A 87 6.60 -14.60 1.94
C ASN A 87 6.94 -13.13 2.25
N GLU A 88 6.14 -12.47 3.08
CA GLU A 88 6.32 -11.04 3.40
C GLU A 88 7.50 -10.80 4.34
N LEU A 89 7.81 -11.76 5.23
CA LEU A 89 8.92 -11.68 6.17
C LEU A 89 10.24 -12.24 5.62
N LYS A 90 10.29 -12.69 4.37
CA LYS A 90 11.57 -13.03 3.70
C LYS A 90 12.50 -11.82 3.70
N ILE A 91 13.77 -12.09 4.04
CA ILE A 91 14.78 -11.03 4.09
C ILE A 91 15.48 -10.93 2.73
N THR A 92 15.03 -10.01 1.90
CA THR A 92 15.64 -9.70 0.59
C THR A 92 15.72 -8.18 0.41
N LYS A 93 16.48 -7.70 -0.57
CA LYS A 93 16.57 -6.26 -0.89
C LYS A 93 15.22 -5.59 -1.16
N LYS A 94 14.23 -6.36 -1.63
CA LYS A 94 12.92 -5.85 -2.06
C LYS A 94 11.85 -5.97 -0.98
N THR A 95 12.07 -6.77 0.06
CA THR A 95 11.10 -6.97 1.15
C THR A 95 11.20 -5.88 2.21
N ILE A 96 10.10 -5.67 2.94
CA ILE A 96 10.02 -4.65 4.01
C ILE A 96 11.09 -4.91 5.07
N LEU A 97 11.22 -6.15 5.53
CA LEU A 97 12.24 -6.50 6.53
C LEU A 97 13.66 -6.30 6.01
N GLY A 98 13.94 -6.67 4.76
CA GLY A 98 15.24 -6.43 4.16
C GLY A 98 15.58 -4.94 4.09
N GLN A 99 14.61 -4.08 3.80
CA GLN A 99 14.79 -2.64 3.81
C GLN A 99 15.02 -2.08 5.22
N ILE A 100 14.27 -2.53 6.22
CA ILE A 100 14.46 -2.16 7.63
C ILE A 100 15.84 -2.60 8.13
N LEU A 101 16.24 -3.84 7.85
CA LEU A 101 17.56 -4.34 8.22
C LEU A 101 18.67 -3.52 7.57
N ASN A 102 18.57 -3.27 6.26
CA ASN A 102 19.56 -2.44 5.56
C ASN A 102 19.70 -1.05 6.20
N GLN A 103 18.59 -0.44 6.58
CA GLN A 103 18.60 0.84 7.29
C GLN A 103 19.31 0.73 8.63
N LYS A 104 18.97 -0.28 9.45
CA LYS A 104 19.61 -0.50 10.75
C LYS A 104 21.12 -0.75 10.65
N PHE A 105 21.54 -1.44 9.62
CA PHE A 105 22.96 -1.63 9.35
C PHE A 105 23.66 -0.33 8.92
N CYS A 106 23.04 0.48 8.06
CA CYS A 106 23.58 1.78 7.70
C CYS A 106 23.75 2.70 8.92
N GLU A 107 22.84 2.64 9.88
CA GLU A 107 22.95 3.36 11.16
C GLU A 107 24.14 2.88 12.03
N LYS A 108 24.65 1.67 11.80
CA LYS A 108 25.73 1.02 12.55
C LYS A 108 26.95 0.69 11.68
N GLN A 109 27.13 1.41 10.59
CA GLN A 109 28.17 1.14 9.59
C GLN A 109 29.60 1.08 10.19
N ASP A 110 29.88 1.88 11.23
CA ASP A 110 31.16 1.88 11.91
C ASP A 110 31.45 0.53 12.63
N ILE A 111 30.43 -0.09 13.21
CA ILE A 111 30.56 -1.40 13.84
C ILE A 111 30.79 -2.47 12.79
N TYR A 112 30.04 -2.41 11.72
CA TYR A 112 30.15 -3.32 10.59
C TYR A 112 31.54 -3.27 9.96
N ASN A 113 32.05 -2.07 9.67
CA ASN A 113 33.39 -1.86 9.12
C ASN A 113 34.48 -2.41 10.07
N LYS A 114 34.32 -2.29 11.39
CA LYS A 114 35.25 -2.89 12.36
C LYS A 114 35.22 -4.41 12.29
N VAL A 115 34.04 -5.03 12.23
CA VAL A 115 33.90 -6.49 12.11
C VAL A 115 34.54 -6.99 10.83
N LEU A 116 34.30 -6.34 9.71
CA LEU A 116 34.94 -6.67 8.43
C LEU A 116 36.45 -6.53 8.48
N PHE A 117 36.95 -5.47 9.12
CA PHE A 117 38.38 -5.26 9.29
C PHE A 117 39.05 -6.40 10.09
N TYR A 118 38.41 -6.86 11.19
CA TYR A 118 38.94 -7.99 11.96
C TYR A 118 38.87 -9.29 11.16
N LEU A 119 37.76 -9.58 10.45
CA LEU A 119 37.66 -10.75 9.60
C LEU A 119 38.75 -10.74 8.49
N GLN A 120 38.96 -9.57 7.88
CA GLN A 120 40.00 -9.41 6.87
C GLN A 120 41.38 -9.66 7.44
N LYS A 121 41.68 -9.10 8.62
CA LYS A 121 43.00 -9.21 9.24
C LYS A 121 43.31 -10.65 9.74
N ASP A 122 42.36 -11.31 10.34
CA ASP A 122 42.62 -12.58 11.03
C ASP A 122 42.36 -13.83 10.17
N ILE A 123 41.40 -13.77 9.28
CA ILE A 123 41.02 -14.95 8.47
C ILE A 123 41.66 -14.88 7.08
N ILE A 124 41.52 -13.74 6.39
CA ILE A 124 42.01 -13.62 5.01
C ILE A 124 43.52 -13.57 4.93
N SER A 125 44.18 -12.91 5.90
CA SER A 125 45.65 -12.94 5.93
C SER A 125 46.21 -14.38 6.10
N LYS A 126 45.56 -15.21 6.92
CA LYS A 126 45.97 -16.62 7.07
C LYS A 126 45.74 -17.43 5.82
N LEU A 127 44.60 -17.18 5.12
CA LEU A 127 44.32 -17.82 3.84
C LEU A 127 45.31 -17.36 2.76
N ASP A 128 45.66 -16.09 2.74
CA ASP A 128 46.66 -15.54 1.82
C ASP A 128 48.06 -16.12 2.06
N GLU A 129 48.46 -16.38 3.32
CA GLU A 129 49.73 -17.08 3.64
C GLU A 129 49.81 -18.48 2.99
N GLU A 130 48.66 -19.18 2.90
CA GLU A 130 48.61 -20.48 2.24
C GLU A 130 48.58 -20.35 0.71
N LEU A 131 47.83 -19.38 0.19
CA LEU A 131 47.58 -19.19 -1.26
C LEU A 131 48.78 -18.59 -1.99
N ILE A 132 49.63 -17.80 -1.32
CA ILE A 132 50.77 -17.12 -1.92
C ILE A 132 51.76 -18.11 -2.53
N ASN A 133 51.91 -19.30 -1.95
CA ASN A 133 52.77 -20.34 -2.50
C ASN A 133 52.31 -20.86 -3.87
N TYR A 134 51.06 -20.60 -4.25
CA TYR A 134 50.46 -20.95 -5.55
C TYR A 134 50.26 -19.73 -6.45
N GLY A 135 50.80 -18.55 -6.07
CA GLY A 135 50.63 -17.32 -6.83
C GLY A 135 49.22 -16.75 -6.79
N LEU A 136 48.42 -17.17 -5.79
CA LEU A 136 47.07 -16.75 -5.59
C LEU A 136 46.94 -15.76 -4.42
N LYS A 137 45.91 -14.93 -4.46
CA LYS A 137 45.56 -13.99 -3.38
C LYS A 137 44.05 -13.96 -3.23
N SER A 138 43.58 -13.95 -2.00
CA SER A 138 42.17 -13.76 -1.70
C SER A 138 41.80 -12.27 -1.70
N GLN A 139 40.58 -11.96 -2.09
CA GLN A 139 40.03 -10.61 -2.05
C GLN A 139 38.62 -10.66 -1.51
N ILE A 140 38.31 -9.80 -0.54
CA ILE A 140 36.92 -9.58 -0.16
C ILE A 140 36.26 -8.80 -1.28
N VAL A 141 35.34 -9.45 -1.98
CA VAL A 141 34.39 -8.76 -2.85
C VAL A 141 33.39 -8.05 -1.95
N GLU A 142 33.05 -6.77 -2.25
CA GLU A 142 32.11 -5.95 -1.45
C GLU A 142 30.98 -6.78 -0.89
N GLU A 143 30.94 -6.92 0.43
CA GLU A 143 29.91 -7.71 1.08
C GLU A 143 28.56 -7.01 1.00
N ASN A 144 27.65 -7.71 0.40
CA ASN A 144 26.26 -7.33 0.43
C ASN A 144 25.68 -7.76 1.79
N ILE A 145 25.16 -6.80 2.55
CA ILE A 145 24.45 -7.00 3.82
C ILE A 145 23.41 -8.14 3.76
N PHE A 146 22.85 -8.40 2.60
CA PHE A 146 21.89 -9.48 2.39
C PHE A 146 22.51 -10.88 2.46
N ASN A 147 23.84 -11.01 2.46
CA ASN A 147 24.51 -12.27 2.77
C ASN A 147 24.41 -12.57 4.26
N PHE A 148 24.51 -11.53 5.11
CA PHE A 148 24.22 -11.64 6.54
C PHE A 148 22.75 -11.95 6.82
N ALA A 149 21.87 -11.35 6.05
CA ALA A 149 20.42 -11.56 6.17
C ALA A 149 20.01 -13.03 5.95
N LYS A 150 20.80 -13.80 5.18
CA LYS A 150 20.58 -15.26 5.02
C LYS A 150 20.85 -16.06 6.28
N LEU A 151 21.56 -15.50 7.26
CA LEU A 151 21.83 -16.12 8.55
C LEU A 151 20.75 -15.78 9.59
N ILE A 152 19.79 -14.91 9.24
CA ILE A 152 18.72 -14.50 10.13
C ILE A 152 17.48 -15.28 9.75
N GLU A 153 17.01 -16.09 10.67
CA GLU A 153 15.72 -16.78 10.59
C GLU A 153 14.72 -16.08 11.52
N ILE A 154 13.48 -15.96 11.06
CA ILE A 154 12.42 -15.35 11.85
C ILE A 154 11.58 -16.47 12.44
N GLU A 155 11.64 -16.59 13.74
CA GLU A 155 10.96 -17.59 14.52
C GLU A 155 9.82 -16.99 15.34
N ASN A 156 8.90 -17.84 15.77
CA ASN A 156 7.87 -17.46 16.72
C ASN A 156 8.51 -17.31 18.11
N TYR A 157 8.40 -16.12 18.69
CA TYR A 157 9.00 -15.83 20.01
C TYR A 157 8.36 -16.64 21.16
N ILE A 158 7.10 -17.08 21.02
CA ILE A 158 6.36 -17.72 22.12
C ILE A 158 6.58 -19.23 22.16
N ASP A 159 6.59 -19.90 21.01
CA ASP A 159 6.54 -21.37 20.95
C ASP A 159 7.76 -22.03 20.29
N GLU A 160 8.73 -21.27 19.78
CA GLU A 160 9.88 -21.76 18.99
C GLU A 160 9.44 -22.71 17.84
N ASN A 161 8.17 -22.63 17.44
CA ASN A 161 7.55 -23.59 16.55
C ASN A 161 7.29 -22.96 15.17
N PRO A 162 7.90 -23.47 14.08
CA PRO A 162 7.69 -22.98 12.73
C PRO A 162 6.22 -23.11 12.24
N VAL A 163 5.38 -23.81 12.96
CA VAL A 163 3.94 -23.96 12.67
C VAL A 163 3.18 -22.63 12.74
N PHE A 164 3.71 -21.60 13.44
CA PHE A 164 3.09 -20.27 13.51
C PHE A 164 2.77 -19.69 12.13
N PHE A 165 3.55 -19.98 11.12
CA PHE A 165 3.30 -19.46 9.75
C PHE A 165 2.25 -20.24 8.98
N LYS A 166 1.76 -21.39 9.46
CA LYS A 166 0.77 -22.23 8.76
C LYS A 166 -0.69 -21.86 9.04
N GLU A 167 -0.98 -21.34 10.26
CA GLU A 167 -2.32 -20.91 10.65
C GLU A 167 -2.29 -19.44 11.06
N GLN A 168 -2.23 -18.57 10.05
CA GLN A 168 -2.03 -17.15 10.29
C GLN A 168 -3.33 -16.46 10.69
N ASP A 169 -3.32 -15.82 11.85
CA ASP A 169 -4.29 -14.79 12.20
C ASP A 169 -4.11 -13.60 11.24
N GLN A 170 -5.08 -13.43 10.35
CA GLN A 170 -5.02 -12.40 9.30
C GLN A 170 -5.02 -10.99 9.87
N TYR A 171 -5.66 -10.76 11.02
CA TYR A 171 -5.63 -9.47 11.69
C TYR A 171 -4.21 -9.13 12.16
N LEU A 172 -3.54 -10.06 12.85
CA LEU A 172 -2.17 -9.87 13.31
C LEU A 172 -1.21 -9.73 12.12
N ALA A 173 -1.37 -10.56 11.09
CA ALA A 173 -0.53 -10.51 9.89
C ALA A 173 -0.63 -9.16 9.17
N LYS A 174 -1.84 -8.68 8.88
CA LYS A 174 -2.07 -7.38 8.23
C LYS A 174 -1.56 -6.23 9.09
N SER A 175 -1.82 -6.27 10.39
CA SER A 175 -1.38 -5.24 11.33
C SER A 175 0.15 -5.19 11.45
N LEU A 176 0.82 -6.34 11.46
CA LEU A 176 2.28 -6.43 11.47
C LEU A 176 2.87 -5.76 10.22
N ILE A 177 2.38 -6.08 9.04
CA ILE A 177 2.88 -5.51 7.78
C ILE A 177 2.71 -3.98 7.77
N VAL A 178 1.53 -3.47 8.15
CA VAL A 178 1.30 -2.02 8.25
C VAL A 178 2.26 -1.36 9.23
N ASN A 179 2.48 -1.96 10.41
CA ASN A 179 3.40 -1.45 11.41
C ASN A 179 4.86 -1.45 10.92
N LEU A 180 5.28 -2.48 10.18
CA LEU A 180 6.61 -2.52 9.57
C LEU A 180 6.78 -1.43 8.51
N ILE A 181 5.79 -1.23 7.64
CA ILE A 181 5.80 -0.13 6.65
C ILE A 181 5.87 1.23 7.36
N ASN A 182 5.08 1.41 8.43
CA ASN A 182 5.08 2.64 9.20
C ASN A 182 6.44 2.93 9.87
N LYS A 183 7.15 1.89 10.31
CA LYS A 183 8.49 2.00 10.93
C LYS A 183 9.63 2.18 9.92
N LEU A 184 9.41 1.85 8.65
CA LEU A 184 10.43 2.03 7.61
C LEU A 184 10.66 3.53 7.37
N HIS A 185 11.86 4.02 7.64
CA HIS A 185 12.26 5.39 7.31
C HIS A 185 12.85 5.41 5.89
N THR A 186 12.36 6.28 5.05
CA THR A 186 12.81 6.45 3.67
C THR A 186 12.69 7.91 3.26
N LYS A 187 13.53 8.33 2.30
CA LYS A 187 13.44 9.67 1.70
C LYS A 187 12.31 9.76 0.66
N LYS A 188 11.75 8.62 0.26
CA LYS A 188 10.66 8.54 -0.71
C LYS A 188 9.33 8.53 0.03
N SER A 189 8.33 9.13 -0.56
CA SER A 189 6.96 9.01 -0.07
C SER A 189 6.45 7.57 -0.19
N LYS A 190 5.66 7.13 0.78
CA LYS A 190 5.08 5.79 0.84
C LYS A 190 3.61 5.83 0.47
N LEU A 191 3.23 4.99 -0.47
CA LEU A 191 1.85 4.72 -0.84
C LEU A 191 1.49 3.29 -0.46
N LEU A 192 0.49 3.11 0.39
CA LEU A 192 -0.04 1.81 0.76
C LEU A 192 -1.35 1.55 0.02
N LEU A 193 -1.41 0.47 -0.73
CA LEU A 193 -2.60 -0.03 -1.41
C LEU A 193 -3.18 -1.19 -0.58
N CYS A 194 -4.35 -1.01 0.01
CA CYS A 194 -5.06 -2.03 0.78
C CYS A 194 -6.19 -2.62 -0.06
N GLU A 195 -6.04 -3.85 -0.52
CA GLU A 195 -7.02 -4.55 -1.33
C GLU A 195 -7.91 -5.43 -0.47
N LEU A 196 -9.21 -5.11 -0.41
CA LEU A 196 -10.24 -5.82 0.37
C LEU A 196 -9.73 -6.22 1.77
N PRO A 197 -9.31 -5.23 2.57
CA PRO A 197 -8.67 -5.53 3.86
C PRO A 197 -9.61 -6.19 4.86
N GLU A 198 -10.94 -6.11 4.66
CA GLU A 198 -11.94 -6.83 5.45
C GLU A 198 -11.92 -8.33 5.24
N TYR A 199 -11.35 -8.82 4.13
CA TYR A 199 -11.34 -10.25 3.82
C TYR A 199 -10.60 -11.04 4.90
N ALA A 200 -11.21 -12.15 5.34
CA ALA A 200 -10.71 -13.01 6.41
C ALA A 200 -10.52 -12.31 7.78
N LEU A 201 -11.23 -11.20 8.03
CA LEU A 201 -11.30 -10.53 9.32
C LEU A 201 -12.75 -10.58 9.85
N LYS A 202 -12.87 -10.69 11.17
CA LYS A 202 -14.14 -10.40 11.85
C LYS A 202 -14.39 -8.90 11.85
N GLU A 203 -15.64 -8.49 12.01
CA GLU A 203 -16.03 -7.08 11.99
C GLU A 203 -15.23 -6.23 12.99
N ASP A 204 -15.08 -6.69 14.23
CA ASP A 204 -14.30 -5.97 15.24
C ASP A 204 -12.81 -5.90 14.93
N GLU A 205 -12.25 -6.95 14.34
CA GLU A 205 -10.87 -6.99 13.88
C GLU A 205 -10.66 -6.01 12.72
N TYR A 206 -11.61 -5.96 11.78
CA TYR A 206 -11.58 -5.01 10.69
C TYR A 206 -11.62 -3.55 11.18
N LYS A 207 -12.53 -3.23 12.12
CA LYS A 207 -12.58 -1.90 12.72
C LYS A 207 -11.29 -1.52 13.45
N LYS A 208 -10.66 -2.47 14.15
CA LYS A 208 -9.34 -2.27 14.78
C LYS A 208 -8.26 -2.05 13.73
N PHE A 209 -8.27 -2.82 12.65
CA PHE A 209 -7.32 -2.67 11.56
C PHE A 209 -7.42 -1.30 10.88
N LEU A 210 -8.64 -0.81 10.60
CA LEU A 210 -8.88 0.52 10.07
C LEU A 210 -8.33 1.63 10.98
N LYS A 211 -8.45 1.47 12.31
CA LYS A 211 -7.83 2.39 13.27
C LYS A 211 -6.31 2.38 13.17
N THR A 212 -5.69 1.20 12.99
CA THR A 212 -4.25 1.08 12.76
C THR A 212 -3.83 1.83 11.49
N LEU A 213 -4.57 1.69 10.40
CA LEU A 213 -4.32 2.45 9.17
C LEU A 213 -4.43 3.96 9.40
N LYS A 214 -5.49 4.40 10.09
CA LYS A 214 -5.70 5.84 10.40
C LYS A 214 -4.57 6.44 11.24
N GLN A 215 -3.94 5.64 12.11
CA GLN A 215 -2.85 6.04 13.00
C GLN A 215 -1.46 5.87 12.37
N SER A 216 -1.37 5.44 11.12
CA SER A 216 -0.08 5.21 10.43
C SER A 216 0.47 6.52 9.85
N ASP A 217 1.04 7.37 10.71
CA ASP A 217 1.46 8.75 10.35
C ASP A 217 2.62 8.79 9.36
N ASN A 218 3.52 7.80 9.39
CA ASN A 218 4.67 7.72 8.48
C ASN A 218 4.35 7.07 7.12
N ILE A 219 3.09 6.77 6.82
CA ILE A 219 2.63 6.38 5.49
C ILE A 219 1.91 7.59 4.91
N GLU A 220 2.46 8.19 3.86
CA GLU A 220 1.96 9.46 3.34
C GLU A 220 0.57 9.35 2.74
N ASN A 221 0.29 8.26 2.01
CA ASN A 221 -1.03 8.01 1.43
C ASN A 221 -1.41 6.53 1.55
N ILE A 222 -2.69 6.31 1.76
CA ILE A 222 -3.30 4.98 1.82
C ILE A 222 -4.50 4.97 0.88
N ILE A 223 -4.52 4.04 -0.07
CA ILE A 223 -5.70 3.80 -0.90
C ILE A 223 -6.30 2.46 -0.46
N ILE A 224 -7.54 2.47 -0.03
CA ILE A 224 -8.27 1.29 0.45
C ILE A 224 -9.33 0.95 -0.59
N TYR A 225 -9.25 -0.22 -1.20
CA TYR A 225 -10.37 -0.78 -1.93
C TYR A 225 -11.16 -1.71 -1.00
N THR A 226 -12.42 -1.42 -0.76
CA THR A 226 -13.27 -2.15 0.19
C THR A 226 -14.74 -2.14 -0.25
N ASN A 227 -15.45 -3.22 0.08
CA ASN A 227 -16.89 -3.32 -0.07
C ASN A 227 -17.62 -3.32 1.29
N SER A 228 -16.91 -3.09 2.38
CA SER A 228 -17.47 -3.13 3.74
C SER A 228 -17.93 -1.75 4.20
N GLU A 229 -19.22 -1.62 4.49
CA GLU A 229 -19.81 -0.40 5.09
C GLU A 229 -19.23 -0.07 6.47
N ASN A 230 -18.64 -1.04 7.16
CA ASN A 230 -17.97 -0.79 8.44
C ASN A 230 -16.83 0.23 8.34
N THR A 231 -16.36 0.52 7.14
CA THR A 231 -15.34 1.54 6.86
C THR A 231 -15.84 2.94 7.24
N ASN A 232 -17.12 3.24 7.04
CA ASN A 232 -17.72 4.54 7.37
C ASN A 232 -17.73 4.84 8.88
N THR A 233 -17.65 3.82 9.73
CA THR A 233 -17.57 4.01 11.18
C THR A 233 -16.26 4.67 11.64
N ILE A 234 -15.21 4.56 10.84
CA ILE A 234 -13.86 5.08 11.14
C ILE A 234 -13.54 6.30 10.27
N PHE A 235 -13.90 6.27 8.98
CA PHE A 235 -13.71 7.35 8.03
C PHE A 235 -15.06 7.97 7.70
N ARG A 236 -15.28 9.20 8.16
CA ARG A 236 -16.58 9.89 8.04
C ARG A 236 -16.55 11.08 7.09
N ASP A 237 -15.38 11.39 6.56
CA ASP A 237 -15.22 12.49 5.62
C ASP A 237 -15.61 12.01 4.22
N ILE A 238 -16.60 12.66 3.62
CA ILE A 238 -17.14 12.32 2.30
C ILE A 238 -16.08 12.42 1.20
N TYR A 239 -15.17 13.38 1.32
CA TYR A 239 -14.10 13.59 0.33
C TYR A 239 -13.10 12.43 0.24
N THR A 240 -13.09 11.54 1.25
CA THR A 240 -12.23 10.35 1.19
C THR A 240 -12.76 9.26 0.27
N TYR A 241 -14.04 9.31 -0.10
CA TYR A 241 -14.72 8.25 -0.83
C TYR A 241 -14.75 8.49 -2.33
N HIS A 242 -14.55 7.39 -3.07
CA HIS A 242 -14.64 7.35 -4.51
C HIS A 242 -15.36 6.08 -4.93
N ILE A 243 -16.30 6.21 -5.85
CA ILE A 243 -17.07 5.09 -6.39
C ILE A 243 -16.50 4.71 -7.74
N VAL A 244 -16.10 3.46 -7.90
CA VAL A 244 -15.63 2.93 -9.18
C VAL A 244 -16.80 2.30 -9.93
N LYS A 245 -17.05 2.78 -11.15
CA LYS A 245 -18.13 2.31 -12.01
C LYS A 245 -17.70 2.40 -13.47
N GLU A 246 -17.82 1.32 -14.23
CA GLU A 246 -17.61 1.27 -15.67
C GLU A 246 -16.29 1.90 -16.15
N ASN A 247 -15.17 1.52 -15.48
CA ASN A 247 -13.84 2.10 -15.73
C ASN A 247 -13.74 3.62 -15.46
N SER A 248 -14.61 4.16 -14.63
CA SER A 248 -14.53 5.54 -14.14
C SER A 248 -14.48 5.55 -12.61
N VAL A 249 -13.99 6.65 -12.08
CA VAL A 249 -13.96 6.91 -10.66
C VAL A 249 -14.72 8.21 -10.43
N LEU A 250 -15.74 8.14 -9.60
CA LEU A 250 -16.55 9.28 -9.17
C LEU A 250 -16.11 9.67 -7.77
N GLY A 251 -15.64 10.89 -7.59
CA GLY A 251 -15.33 11.49 -6.29
C GLY A 251 -16.39 12.50 -5.89
N PHE A 252 -16.29 13.02 -4.70
CA PHE A 252 -17.20 14.04 -4.17
C PHE A 252 -16.53 15.42 -4.13
N ASP A 253 -15.73 15.76 -5.15
CA ASP A 253 -14.96 17.01 -5.20
C ASP A 253 -15.86 18.27 -5.19
N ASP A 254 -17.07 18.18 -5.76
CA ASP A 254 -18.07 19.26 -5.78
C ASP A 254 -19.19 19.02 -4.76
N TYR A 255 -18.81 18.50 -3.58
CA TYR A 255 -19.77 18.06 -2.57
C TYR A 255 -20.74 19.15 -2.12
N ASP A 256 -20.29 20.38 -1.96
CA ASP A 256 -21.15 21.49 -1.53
C ASP A 256 -22.31 21.73 -2.50
N ARG A 257 -22.07 21.59 -3.82
CA ARG A 257 -23.10 21.69 -4.83
C ARG A 257 -24.07 20.51 -4.76
N ILE A 258 -23.53 19.29 -4.59
CA ILE A 258 -24.34 18.06 -4.44
C ILE A 258 -25.23 18.20 -3.19
N LEU A 259 -24.65 18.66 -2.09
CA LEU A 259 -25.35 18.86 -0.84
C LEU A 259 -26.53 19.86 -1.00
N GLY A 260 -26.29 21.00 -1.67
CA GLY A 260 -27.34 21.97 -1.96
C GLY A 260 -28.54 21.37 -2.72
N LEU A 261 -28.27 20.59 -3.78
CA LEU A 261 -29.29 19.90 -4.56
C LEU A 261 -30.07 18.86 -3.72
N LEU A 262 -29.39 18.17 -2.83
CA LEU A 262 -30.04 17.19 -1.96
C LEU A 262 -30.88 17.84 -0.87
N ILE A 263 -30.42 18.97 -0.31
CA ILE A 263 -31.22 19.75 0.65
C ILE A 263 -32.53 20.20 0.00
N GLU A 264 -32.50 20.71 -1.22
CA GLU A 264 -33.69 21.06 -1.99
C GLU A 264 -34.57 19.85 -2.25
N LYS A 265 -34.01 18.72 -2.69
CA LYS A 265 -34.73 17.44 -2.91
C LYS A 265 -35.49 16.98 -1.66
N TYR A 266 -34.90 17.12 -0.48
CA TYR A 266 -35.54 16.77 0.78
C TYR A 266 -36.39 17.90 1.38
N ASN A 267 -36.64 18.98 0.62
CA ASN A 267 -37.45 20.11 1.05
C ASN A 267 -37.02 20.67 2.41
N TYR A 268 -35.71 20.78 2.67
CA TYR A 268 -35.10 21.27 3.92
C TYR A 268 -35.54 20.51 5.20
N ARG A 269 -36.02 19.26 5.04
CA ARG A 269 -36.43 18.41 6.18
C ARG A 269 -35.27 17.68 6.83
N LYS A 270 -34.11 17.65 6.21
CA LYS A 270 -32.92 16.99 6.69
C LYS A 270 -31.79 18.02 6.84
N SER A 271 -31.00 17.89 7.91
CA SER A 271 -29.79 18.67 8.09
C SER A 271 -28.68 18.20 7.15
N GLU A 272 -27.68 19.06 6.92
CA GLU A 272 -26.47 18.70 6.15
C GLU A 272 -25.81 17.44 6.68
N THR A 273 -25.69 17.31 8.01
CA THR A 273 -25.09 16.14 8.65
C THR A 273 -25.87 14.87 8.34
N GLU A 274 -27.21 14.91 8.42
CA GLU A 274 -28.06 13.76 8.09
C GLU A 274 -27.97 13.37 6.63
N ILE A 275 -27.85 14.33 5.71
CA ILE A 275 -27.67 14.08 4.28
C ILE A 275 -26.28 13.47 4.04
N THR A 276 -25.23 14.02 4.65
CA THR A 276 -23.87 13.47 4.55
C THR A 276 -23.82 12.03 5.02
N GLU A 277 -24.41 11.72 6.17
CA GLU A 277 -24.49 10.35 6.70
C GLU A 277 -25.26 9.41 5.76
N LEU A 278 -26.36 9.88 5.17
CA LEU A 278 -27.10 9.10 4.19
C LEU A 278 -26.26 8.76 2.95
N ILE A 279 -25.51 9.75 2.42
CA ILE A 279 -24.63 9.52 1.28
C ILE A 279 -23.56 8.51 1.63
N ILE A 280 -22.81 8.73 2.73
CA ILE A 280 -21.73 7.85 3.16
C ILE A 280 -22.24 6.42 3.36
N ASN A 281 -23.40 6.23 3.97
CA ASN A 281 -23.98 4.92 4.18
C ASN A 281 -24.39 4.25 2.86
N SER A 282 -24.82 5.02 1.86
CA SER A 282 -25.25 4.49 0.58
C SER A 282 -24.10 4.19 -0.40
N ILE A 283 -22.91 4.73 -0.18
CA ILE A 283 -21.76 4.56 -1.09
C ILE A 283 -21.44 3.08 -1.37
N PHE A 284 -21.68 2.21 -0.41
CA PHE A 284 -21.42 0.77 -0.54
C PHE A 284 -22.58 0.00 -1.22
N PHE A 285 -23.72 0.65 -1.48
CA PHE A 285 -24.93 0.02 -1.97
C PHE A 285 -25.46 0.75 -3.21
N GLU A 286 -25.18 0.23 -4.39
CA GLU A 286 -25.55 0.87 -5.66
C GLU A 286 -27.04 1.27 -5.73
N ARG A 287 -27.93 0.41 -5.26
CA ARG A 287 -29.38 0.69 -5.28
C ARG A 287 -29.74 1.89 -4.43
N GLU A 288 -29.21 1.96 -3.21
CA GLU A 288 -29.46 3.04 -2.27
C GLU A 288 -28.85 4.35 -2.77
N PHE A 289 -27.63 4.28 -3.29
CA PHE A 289 -26.95 5.41 -3.90
C PHE A 289 -27.77 5.97 -5.07
N LYS A 290 -28.23 5.12 -5.98
CA LYS A 290 -29.10 5.55 -7.10
C LYS A 290 -30.38 6.23 -6.61
N GLN A 291 -31.02 5.76 -5.54
CA GLN A 291 -32.22 6.39 -4.99
C GLN A 291 -31.96 7.79 -4.43
N ILE A 292 -30.79 8.00 -3.78
CA ILE A 292 -30.41 9.32 -3.25
C ILE A 292 -30.17 10.29 -4.42
N PHE A 293 -29.47 9.84 -5.45
CA PHE A 293 -29.08 10.66 -6.61
C PHE A 293 -30.10 10.59 -7.77
N GLU A 294 -31.24 9.93 -7.59
CA GLU A 294 -32.31 9.92 -8.59
C GLU A 294 -32.73 11.33 -8.99
N ASN A 295 -32.70 11.62 -10.29
CA ASN A 295 -32.95 12.94 -10.89
C ASN A 295 -31.87 14.01 -10.62
N ILE A 296 -30.72 13.67 -10.14
CA ILE A 296 -29.54 14.53 -10.14
C ILE A 296 -28.73 14.19 -11.39
N ASP A 297 -28.31 15.23 -12.13
CA ASP A 297 -27.50 15.04 -13.34
C ASP A 297 -26.22 14.27 -13.03
N GLU A 298 -25.99 13.14 -13.72
CA GLU A 298 -24.79 12.29 -13.53
C GLU A 298 -23.48 13.04 -13.82
N ASN A 299 -23.51 14.18 -14.50
CA ASN A 299 -22.33 15.03 -14.71
C ASN A 299 -21.97 15.89 -13.50
N ILE A 300 -22.78 15.85 -12.44
CA ILE A 300 -22.57 16.63 -11.22
C ILE A 300 -21.91 15.77 -10.12
N ILE A 301 -22.00 14.45 -10.27
CA ILE A 301 -21.42 13.47 -9.32
C ILE A 301 -20.05 13.00 -9.89
#